data_52976ebe6308d5d70c5fe298417ae873
#
_entry.id   52976ebe6308d5d70c5fe298417ae873
#
_cell.length_a   1.000
_cell.length_b   1.000
_cell.length_c   1.000
_cell.angle_alpha   90.00
_cell.angle_beta   90.00
_cell.angle_gamma   90.00
#
_symmetry.space_group_name_H-M   'P 1'
#
loop_
_entity.id
_entity.type
_entity.pdbx_description
1 polymer ?
#
loop_
_entity_poly.entity_id
_entity_poly.type
_entity_poly.pdbx_seq_one_letter_code
_entity_poly.pdbx_strand_id
1 'polypeptide(L)'
;QTGKIRGSILRLDVHEATGDQLYRIPADNPFVGVKGVRPELWCYGLRNPWRMAFHPENGELWLGDNGDEHWELVQRVRRGANYGWSAFEGSHVFRASNPLRGPTPKLTPPEVEHPHNEMRSIIGGIFYRGTKLPALRGHYIYGCYFTKQLWAFSYVDGVVGKPFLVAEAPGPPVDFCEDHDREVLVTCLQ
;
A
#
# COMPACT_ATOMS: atom_id res chain seq x y z
N GLN A 1 1.88 -7.13 -18.06
CA GLN A 1 1.43 -7.49 -16.70
C GLN A 1 -0.09 -7.34 -16.49
N THR A 2 -0.76 -6.43 -17.18
CA THR A 2 -2.19 -6.11 -16.99
C THR A 2 -3.18 -7.21 -17.39
N GLY A 3 -2.74 -8.24 -18.14
CA GLY A 3 -3.48 -9.49 -18.35
C GLY A 3 -3.37 -10.47 -17.17
N LYS A 4 -2.58 -10.14 -16.12
CA LYS A 4 -2.39 -10.92 -14.89
C LYS A 4 -2.70 -10.02 -13.69
N ILE A 5 -3.04 -10.63 -12.55
CA ILE A 5 -3.41 -9.91 -11.32
C ILE A 5 -2.26 -9.73 -10.33
N ARG A 6 -1.08 -10.28 -10.59
CA ARG A 6 0.08 -10.16 -9.70
C ARG A 6 0.59 -8.72 -9.63
N GLY A 7 0.95 -8.26 -8.44
CA GLY A 7 1.41 -6.89 -8.21
C GLY A 7 0.35 -5.84 -8.54
N SER A 8 -0.89 -6.12 -8.13
CA SER A 8 -2.05 -5.28 -8.43
C SER A 8 -3.02 -5.25 -7.25
N ILE A 9 -3.78 -4.17 -7.16
CA ILE A 9 -4.97 -4.12 -6.32
C ILE A 9 -6.19 -4.34 -7.21
N LEU A 10 -7.12 -5.16 -6.73
CA LEU A 10 -8.38 -5.47 -7.40
C LEU A 10 -9.52 -4.77 -6.67
N ARG A 11 -10.52 -4.31 -7.42
CA ARG A 11 -11.79 -3.84 -6.85
C ARG A 11 -12.93 -4.67 -7.41
N LEU A 12 -13.62 -5.37 -6.51
CA LEU A 12 -14.70 -6.30 -6.79
C LEU A 12 -15.94 -5.91 -5.99
N ASP A 13 -17.12 -6.11 -6.57
CA ASP A 13 -18.39 -6.03 -5.87
C ASP A 13 -18.87 -7.46 -5.54
N VAL A 14 -19.01 -7.74 -4.26
CA VAL A 14 -19.45 -9.06 -3.74
C VAL A 14 -20.88 -9.04 -3.20
N HIS A 15 -21.55 -7.89 -3.23
CA HIS A 15 -22.88 -7.72 -2.64
C HIS A 15 -23.98 -8.54 -3.33
N GLU A 16 -23.87 -8.73 -4.63
CA GLU A 16 -24.88 -9.40 -5.43
C GLU A 16 -24.31 -10.65 -6.12
N ALA A 17 -23.42 -11.36 -5.44
CA ALA A 17 -22.94 -12.65 -5.91
C ALA A 17 -24.11 -13.65 -5.93
N THR A 18 -24.45 -14.19 -7.10
CA THR A 18 -25.55 -15.13 -7.29
C THR A 18 -25.08 -16.33 -8.10
N GLY A 19 -25.36 -17.54 -7.62
CA GLY A 19 -25.03 -18.78 -8.34
C GLY A 19 -23.55 -18.92 -8.65
N ASP A 20 -23.20 -19.11 -9.90
CA ASP A 20 -21.81 -19.30 -10.35
C ASP A 20 -21.01 -17.99 -10.45
N GLN A 21 -21.66 -16.84 -10.31
CA GLN A 21 -21.00 -15.53 -10.35
C GLN A 21 -20.64 -15.06 -8.94
N LEU A 22 -19.38 -15.31 -8.54
CA LEU A 22 -18.88 -15.00 -7.18
C LEU A 22 -18.65 -13.51 -6.91
N TYR A 23 -18.59 -12.67 -7.92
CA TYR A 23 -18.43 -11.20 -7.80
C TYR A 23 -18.88 -10.52 -9.10
N ARG A 24 -19.11 -9.22 -9.02
CA ARG A 24 -19.27 -8.32 -10.16
C ARG A 24 -18.09 -7.37 -10.29
N ILE A 25 -17.87 -6.88 -11.49
CA ILE A 25 -16.89 -5.84 -11.76
C ILE A 25 -17.62 -4.50 -11.72
N PRO A 26 -17.26 -3.58 -10.79
CA PRO A 26 -17.85 -2.25 -10.79
C PRO A 26 -17.64 -1.54 -12.13
N ALA A 27 -18.70 -0.96 -12.68
CA ALA A 27 -18.67 -0.34 -14.01
C ALA A 27 -17.69 0.84 -14.10
N ASP A 28 -17.40 1.47 -12.95
CA ASP A 28 -16.46 2.57 -12.81
C ASP A 28 -15.01 2.13 -12.53
N ASN A 29 -14.69 0.83 -12.61
CA ASN A 29 -13.29 0.40 -12.56
C ASN A 29 -12.49 1.00 -13.72
N PRO A 30 -11.23 1.40 -13.48
CA PRO A 30 -10.46 2.21 -14.45
C PRO A 30 -10.19 1.53 -15.78
N PHE A 31 -10.24 0.19 -15.82
CA PHE A 31 -9.83 -0.58 -17.00
C PHE A 31 -10.99 -1.37 -17.64
N VAL A 32 -12.24 -1.08 -17.27
CA VAL A 32 -13.41 -1.64 -17.94
C VAL A 32 -13.40 -1.23 -19.42
N GLY A 33 -13.56 -2.21 -20.33
CA GLY A 33 -13.51 -2.00 -21.78
C GLY A 33 -12.12 -1.82 -22.38
N VAL A 34 -11.04 -1.83 -21.59
CA VAL A 34 -9.68 -1.73 -22.12
C VAL A 34 -9.17 -3.08 -22.60
N LYS A 35 -8.95 -3.20 -23.92
CA LYS A 35 -8.53 -4.45 -24.57
C LYS A 35 -7.24 -5.02 -23.98
N GLY A 36 -7.27 -6.31 -23.56
CA GLY A 36 -6.11 -7.02 -23.03
C GLY A 36 -5.76 -6.70 -21.58
N VAL A 37 -6.59 -5.91 -20.89
CA VAL A 37 -6.45 -5.57 -19.48
C VAL A 37 -7.58 -6.21 -18.68
N ARG A 38 -7.25 -6.75 -17.51
CA ARG A 38 -8.26 -7.32 -16.58
C ARG A 38 -9.11 -6.18 -16.01
N PRO A 39 -10.43 -6.22 -16.16
CA PRO A 39 -11.32 -5.15 -15.69
C PRO A 39 -11.45 -5.10 -14.16
N GLU A 40 -11.03 -6.14 -13.44
CA GLU A 40 -10.96 -6.18 -11.98
C GLU A 40 -9.88 -5.25 -11.41
N LEU A 41 -8.88 -4.87 -12.21
CA LEU A 41 -7.75 -4.09 -11.74
C LEU A 41 -8.19 -2.68 -11.31
N TRP A 42 -7.77 -2.30 -10.12
CA TRP A 42 -7.86 -0.92 -9.64
C TRP A 42 -6.57 -0.14 -9.92
N CYS A 43 -5.43 -0.77 -9.64
CA CYS A 43 -4.09 -0.28 -9.99
C CYS A 43 -3.14 -1.47 -10.20
N TYR A 44 -1.94 -1.21 -10.72
CA TYR A 44 -0.94 -2.24 -11.02
C TYR A 44 0.49 -1.71 -10.92
N GLY A 45 1.47 -2.60 -11.13
CA GLY A 45 2.88 -2.22 -11.11
C GLY A 45 3.48 -2.17 -9.70
N LEU A 46 2.81 -2.77 -8.72
CA LEU A 46 3.35 -3.04 -7.39
C LEU A 46 4.24 -4.29 -7.44
N ARG A 47 5.20 -4.41 -6.53
CA ARG A 47 6.02 -5.62 -6.43
C ARG A 47 5.37 -6.66 -5.52
N ASN A 48 5.21 -6.32 -4.25
CA ASN A 48 4.65 -7.22 -3.23
C ASN A 48 3.85 -6.42 -2.19
N PRO A 49 2.65 -5.93 -2.57
CA PRO A 49 1.78 -5.22 -1.65
C PRO A 49 1.38 -6.15 -0.51
N TRP A 50 1.60 -5.73 0.72
CA TRP A 50 1.39 -6.58 1.89
C TRP A 50 0.13 -6.19 2.66
N ARG A 51 0.20 -5.22 3.58
CA ARG A 51 -0.96 -4.76 4.32
C ARG A 51 -1.46 -3.43 3.79
N MET A 52 -2.77 -3.26 3.82
CA MET A 52 -3.43 -2.04 3.37
C MET A 52 -4.51 -1.60 4.34
N ALA A 53 -4.71 -0.29 4.45
CA ALA A 53 -5.73 0.34 5.28
C ALA A 53 -6.33 1.56 4.59
N PHE A 54 -7.61 1.81 4.86
CA PHE A 54 -8.26 3.04 4.42
C PHE A 54 -7.99 4.19 5.39
N HIS A 55 -7.77 5.38 4.83
CA HIS A 55 -7.80 6.60 5.62
C HIS A 55 -9.22 6.81 6.13
N PRO A 56 -9.40 7.02 7.45
CA PRO A 56 -10.72 6.97 8.07
C PRO A 56 -11.67 8.10 7.67
N GLU A 57 -11.14 9.24 7.25
CA GLU A 57 -11.93 10.44 6.95
C GLU A 57 -12.20 10.61 5.44
N ASN A 58 -11.21 10.35 4.59
CA ASN A 58 -11.33 10.60 3.16
C ASN A 58 -11.44 9.32 2.29
N GLY A 59 -11.31 8.14 2.90
CA GLY A 59 -11.44 6.85 2.21
C GLY A 59 -10.29 6.49 1.26
N GLU A 60 -9.18 7.21 1.27
CA GLU A 60 -8.00 6.86 0.49
C GLU A 60 -7.37 5.56 1.00
N LEU A 61 -7.01 4.68 0.08
CA LEU A 61 -6.37 3.40 0.41
C LEU A 61 -4.85 3.56 0.43
N TRP A 62 -4.22 3.09 1.49
CA TRP A 62 -2.77 3.11 1.68
C TRP A 62 -2.23 1.71 1.90
N LEU A 63 -1.01 1.43 1.47
CA LEU A 63 -0.37 0.12 1.65
C LEU A 63 1.14 0.22 1.77
N GLY A 64 1.74 -0.81 2.38
CA GLY A 64 3.16 -1.11 2.27
C GLY A 64 3.41 -2.01 1.07
N ASP A 65 4.37 -1.63 0.23
CA ASP A 65 4.82 -2.42 -0.93
C ASP A 65 6.29 -2.78 -0.75
N ASN A 66 6.55 -4.06 -0.50
CA ASN A 66 7.92 -4.55 -0.33
C ASN A 66 8.67 -4.47 -1.65
N GLY A 67 9.78 -3.77 -1.64
CA GLY A 67 10.71 -3.72 -2.74
C GLY A 67 11.50 -5.01 -2.92
N ASP A 68 12.52 -4.99 -3.77
CA ASP A 68 13.34 -6.16 -4.11
C ASP A 68 14.74 -6.07 -3.50
N GLU A 69 15.51 -5.07 -3.89
CA GLU A 69 16.92 -4.97 -3.53
C GLU A 69 17.27 -3.71 -2.73
N HIS A 70 16.53 -2.62 -2.93
CA HIS A 70 16.99 -1.31 -2.49
C HIS A 70 16.00 -0.50 -1.65
N TRP A 71 14.68 -0.64 -1.89
CA TRP A 71 13.68 0.27 -1.34
C TRP A 71 12.45 -0.43 -0.80
N GLU A 72 11.94 0.06 0.32
CA GLU A 72 10.63 -0.26 0.87
C GLU A 72 9.71 0.94 0.75
N LEU A 73 8.44 0.73 0.39
CA LEU A 73 7.60 1.78 -0.15
C LEU A 73 6.28 1.89 0.62
N VAL A 74 5.85 3.11 0.92
CA VAL A 74 4.45 3.37 1.28
C VAL A 74 3.75 3.98 0.07
N GLN A 75 2.69 3.32 -0.38
CA GLN A 75 1.91 3.72 -1.54
C GLN A 75 0.54 4.24 -1.11
N ARG A 76 0.13 5.37 -1.67
CA ARG A 76 -1.27 5.77 -1.71
C ARG A 76 -1.89 5.22 -2.99
N VAL A 77 -2.86 4.32 -2.84
CA VAL A 77 -3.48 3.59 -3.96
C VAL A 77 -4.41 4.52 -4.74
N ARG A 78 -4.03 4.80 -5.98
CA ARG A 78 -4.79 5.68 -6.88
C ARG A 78 -5.47 4.89 -7.99
N ARG A 79 -6.66 5.31 -8.36
CA ARG A 79 -7.43 4.71 -9.46
C ARG A 79 -6.64 4.76 -10.77
N GLY A 80 -6.42 3.61 -11.41
CA GLY A 80 -5.72 3.50 -12.69
C GLY A 80 -4.20 3.70 -12.63
N ALA A 81 -3.62 3.80 -11.44
CA ALA A 81 -2.19 4.05 -11.26
C ALA A 81 -1.31 2.91 -11.73
N ASN A 82 -0.08 3.27 -12.18
CA ASN A 82 1.01 2.37 -12.48
C ASN A 82 2.21 2.70 -11.59
N TYR A 83 2.56 1.77 -10.68
CA TYR A 83 3.66 1.93 -9.72
C TYR A 83 5.02 1.45 -10.24
N GLY A 84 5.07 1.01 -11.50
CA GLY A 84 6.31 0.88 -12.26
C GLY A 84 7.06 -0.43 -12.16
N TRP A 85 6.72 -1.33 -11.25
CA TRP A 85 7.41 -2.60 -11.11
C TRP A 85 7.31 -3.45 -12.40
N SER A 86 8.40 -3.99 -12.94
CA SER A 86 9.77 -4.05 -12.42
C SER A 86 10.75 -3.12 -13.18
N ALA A 87 10.26 -2.12 -13.91
CA ALA A 87 11.12 -1.11 -14.51
C ALA A 87 11.67 -0.16 -13.42
N PHE A 88 10.84 0.11 -12.44
CA PHE A 88 11.15 0.95 -11.28
C PHE A 88 10.97 0.18 -9.98
N GLU A 89 11.78 0.50 -8.98
CA GLU A 89 11.61 0.20 -7.58
C GLU A 89 11.41 1.53 -6.86
N GLY A 90 10.16 1.84 -6.48
CA GLY A 90 9.79 3.17 -6.07
C GLY A 90 9.93 4.19 -7.19
N SER A 91 10.56 5.32 -6.91
CA SER A 91 10.86 6.37 -7.89
C SER A 91 12.16 6.12 -8.67
N HIS A 92 12.89 5.03 -8.36
CA HIS A 92 14.22 4.73 -8.87
C HIS A 92 14.17 3.72 -10.03
N VAL A 93 14.97 3.96 -11.08
CA VAL A 93 15.12 2.99 -12.17
C VAL A 93 15.78 1.74 -11.63
N PHE A 94 15.09 0.61 -11.74
CA PHE A 94 15.57 -0.69 -11.24
C PHE A 94 16.06 -1.58 -12.38
N ARG A 95 15.20 -1.86 -13.36
CA ARG A 95 15.58 -2.66 -14.55
C ARG A 95 15.36 -1.82 -15.81
N ALA A 96 16.38 -1.06 -16.19
CA ALA A 96 16.31 -0.13 -17.32
C ALA A 96 15.92 -0.80 -18.65
N SER A 97 16.19 -2.11 -18.82
CA SER A 97 15.74 -2.90 -19.98
C SER A 97 14.24 -3.19 -19.99
N ASN A 98 13.56 -3.02 -18.86
CA ASN A 98 12.13 -3.25 -18.77
C ASN A 98 11.37 -1.95 -19.03
N PRO A 99 10.53 -1.87 -20.07
CA PRO A 99 9.70 -0.68 -20.27
C PRO A 99 8.58 -0.62 -19.22
N LEU A 100 8.12 0.58 -18.91
CA LEU A 100 6.82 0.75 -18.27
C LEU A 100 5.74 0.12 -19.14
N ARG A 101 4.97 -0.79 -18.58
CA ARG A 101 3.95 -1.55 -19.30
C ARG A 101 2.55 -1.19 -18.82
N GLY A 102 1.58 -1.43 -19.70
CA GLY A 102 0.16 -1.27 -19.40
C GLY A 102 -0.43 0.01 -19.97
N PRO A 103 -1.72 0.25 -19.70
CA PRO A 103 -2.48 1.34 -20.31
C PRO A 103 -2.12 2.72 -19.74
N THR A 104 -1.48 2.78 -18.58
CA THR A 104 -1.04 4.03 -17.95
C THR A 104 0.48 4.16 -18.11
N PRO A 105 0.96 4.96 -19.06
CA PRO A 105 2.40 5.05 -19.36
C PRO A 105 3.18 5.91 -18.35
N LYS A 106 2.49 6.58 -17.44
CA LYS A 106 3.10 7.45 -16.43
C LYS A 106 3.33 6.68 -15.13
N LEU A 107 4.55 6.78 -14.58
CA LEU A 107 4.86 6.29 -13.24
C LEU A 107 4.10 7.10 -12.19
N THR A 108 3.51 6.40 -11.23
CA THR A 108 2.99 6.97 -9.98
C THR A 108 4.05 6.71 -8.90
N PRO A 109 4.75 7.72 -8.40
CA PRO A 109 5.75 7.52 -7.36
C PRO A 109 5.08 7.15 -6.02
N PRO A 110 5.80 6.50 -5.10
CA PRO A 110 5.35 6.28 -3.74
C PRO A 110 5.27 7.60 -2.96
N GLU A 111 4.56 7.57 -1.85
CA GLU A 111 4.48 8.71 -0.92
C GLU A 111 5.66 8.73 0.05
N VAL A 112 6.20 7.55 0.42
CA VAL A 112 7.39 7.38 1.25
C VAL A 112 8.25 6.26 0.68
N GLU A 113 9.56 6.46 0.73
CA GLU A 113 10.58 5.49 0.35
C GLU A 113 11.61 5.36 1.48
N HIS A 114 11.92 4.12 1.86
CA HIS A 114 12.99 3.80 2.80
C HIS A 114 14.05 2.95 2.11
N PRO A 115 15.33 3.35 2.14
CA PRO A 115 16.40 2.50 1.62
C PRO A 115 16.59 1.26 2.51
N HIS A 116 17.10 0.17 1.94
CA HIS A 116 17.25 -1.11 2.66
C HIS A 116 18.25 -1.08 3.83
N ASN A 117 19.08 -0.06 3.96
CA ASN A 117 19.89 0.16 5.17
C ASN A 117 19.08 0.74 6.34
N GLU A 118 17.87 1.23 6.08
CA GLU A 118 16.94 1.77 7.09
C GLU A 118 15.77 0.81 7.33
N MET A 119 15.17 0.29 6.27
CA MET A 119 14.01 -0.61 6.32
C MET A 119 14.15 -1.74 5.29
N ARG A 120 13.86 -2.99 5.66
CA ARG A 120 14.12 -4.15 4.77
C ARG A 120 12.89 -4.98 4.43
N SER A 121 11.77 -4.80 5.09
CA SER A 121 10.50 -5.46 4.79
C SER A 121 9.36 -4.69 5.44
N ILE A 122 8.75 -3.81 4.68
CA ILE A 122 7.62 -3.02 5.14
C ILE A 122 6.37 -3.89 5.29
N ILE A 123 5.65 -3.72 6.38
CA ILE A 123 4.37 -4.40 6.60
C ILE A 123 3.20 -3.56 6.10
N GLY A 124 3.36 -2.25 6.00
CA GLY A 124 2.26 -1.32 5.90
C GLY A 124 1.75 -0.95 7.29
N GLY A 125 0.58 -0.37 7.39
CA GLY A 125 0.14 0.19 8.66
C GLY A 125 -1.29 0.67 8.66
N ILE A 126 -1.59 1.60 9.58
CA ILE A 126 -2.92 2.12 9.86
C ILE A 126 -2.84 3.59 10.29
N PHE A 127 -3.91 4.35 10.04
CA PHE A 127 -4.04 5.72 10.57
C PHE A 127 -4.48 5.69 12.03
N TYR A 128 -3.69 6.29 12.91
CA TYR A 128 -3.99 6.31 14.35
C TYR A 128 -5.13 7.26 14.68
N ARG A 129 -6.16 6.74 15.37
CA ARG A 129 -7.36 7.47 15.77
C ARG A 129 -7.59 7.50 17.28
N GLY A 130 -6.76 6.80 18.03
CA GLY A 130 -6.85 6.71 19.48
C GLY A 130 -6.62 8.03 20.18
N THR A 131 -6.72 8.00 21.51
CA THR A 131 -6.58 9.17 22.38
C THR A 131 -5.42 9.07 23.35
N LYS A 132 -4.86 7.86 23.54
CA LYS A 132 -3.75 7.63 24.48
C LYS A 132 -2.43 8.24 24.00
N LEU A 133 -2.26 8.42 22.68
CA LEU A 133 -1.07 9.04 22.08
C LEU A 133 -1.49 10.26 21.23
N PRO A 134 -1.88 11.38 21.86
CA PRO A 134 -2.45 12.53 21.15
C PRO A 134 -1.52 13.11 20.07
N ALA A 135 -0.21 13.04 20.28
CA ALA A 135 0.79 13.49 19.30
C ALA A 135 0.82 12.68 18.01
N LEU A 136 0.30 11.45 18.02
CA LEU A 136 0.25 10.58 16.84
C LEU A 136 -1.12 10.58 16.16
N ARG A 137 -2.11 11.27 16.68
CA ARG A 137 -3.45 11.30 16.10
C ARG A 137 -3.42 11.82 14.66
N GLY A 138 -4.03 11.07 13.73
CA GLY A 138 -4.01 11.36 12.30
C GLY A 138 -2.74 10.93 11.57
N HIS A 139 -1.74 10.41 12.27
CA HIS A 139 -0.54 9.87 11.62
C HIS A 139 -0.79 8.45 11.07
N TYR A 140 -0.16 8.14 9.95
CA TYR A 140 -0.05 6.77 9.46
C TYR A 140 1.10 6.10 10.19
N ILE A 141 0.80 5.04 10.95
CA ILE A 141 1.78 4.21 11.69
C ILE A 141 2.00 2.94 10.90
N TYR A 142 3.24 2.57 10.63
CA TYR A 142 3.63 1.39 9.87
C TYR A 142 4.88 0.74 10.44
N GLY A 143 5.17 -0.49 10.02
CA GLY A 143 6.25 -1.27 10.63
C GLY A 143 7.16 -1.95 9.63
N CYS A 144 8.35 -2.33 10.12
CA CYS A 144 9.30 -3.16 9.41
C CYS A 144 9.45 -4.51 10.10
N TYR A 145 9.28 -5.60 9.33
CA TYR A 145 9.42 -6.95 9.84
C TYR A 145 10.81 -7.25 10.40
N PHE A 146 11.87 -6.89 9.66
CA PHE A 146 13.24 -7.23 10.05
C PHE A 146 13.80 -6.36 11.14
N THR A 147 13.62 -5.05 11.04
CA THR A 147 14.19 -4.11 12.03
C THR A 147 13.32 -3.99 13.27
N LYS A 148 12.09 -4.51 13.24
CA LYS A 148 11.06 -4.38 14.29
C LYS A 148 10.67 -2.92 14.60
N GLN A 149 11.17 -1.98 13.83
CA GLN A 149 10.90 -0.57 13.99
C GLN A 149 9.48 -0.21 13.56
N LEU A 150 8.84 0.65 14.35
CA LEU A 150 7.56 1.27 14.06
C LEU A 150 7.82 2.73 13.70
N TRP A 151 7.33 3.13 12.55
CA TRP A 151 7.49 4.46 11.98
C TRP A 151 6.15 5.16 11.87
N ALA A 152 6.16 6.49 11.79
CA ALA A 152 4.97 7.27 11.48
C ALA A 152 5.30 8.48 10.62
N PHE A 153 4.28 8.97 9.91
CA PHE A 153 4.28 10.27 9.27
C PHE A 153 2.91 10.94 9.41
N SER A 154 2.89 12.27 9.42
CA SER A 154 1.64 13.02 9.36
C SER A 154 1.09 13.06 7.94
N TYR A 155 -0.24 13.06 7.82
CA TYR A 155 -0.92 13.28 6.55
C TYR A 155 -2.01 14.33 6.75
N VAL A 156 -1.78 15.52 6.22
CA VAL A 156 -2.68 16.69 6.39
C VAL A 156 -2.88 17.35 5.04
N ASP A 157 -4.11 17.58 4.65
CA ASP A 157 -4.50 18.28 3.41
C ASP A 157 -3.82 17.73 2.15
N GLY A 158 -3.65 16.40 2.09
CA GLY A 158 -3.02 15.74 0.95
C GLY A 158 -1.49 15.73 0.97
N VAL A 159 -0.86 16.30 2.00
CA VAL A 159 0.60 16.40 2.16
C VAL A 159 1.10 15.39 3.18
N VAL A 160 2.08 14.60 2.76
CA VAL A 160 2.79 13.64 3.60
C VAL A 160 3.96 14.34 4.28
N GLY A 161 4.00 14.25 5.61
CA GLY A 161 5.10 14.75 6.42
C GLY A 161 6.32 13.83 6.37
N LYS A 162 7.45 14.30 6.90
CA LYS A 162 8.67 13.48 6.99
C LYS A 162 8.44 12.30 7.93
N PRO A 163 8.79 11.06 7.52
CA PRO A 163 8.75 9.90 8.40
C PRO A 163 9.68 10.02 9.60
N PHE A 164 9.26 9.48 10.73
CA PHE A 164 10.07 9.42 11.96
C PHE A 164 9.83 8.12 12.71
N LEU A 165 10.85 7.67 13.44
CA LEU A 165 10.80 6.48 14.28
C LEU A 165 9.93 6.75 15.51
N VAL A 166 8.97 5.87 15.78
CA VAL A 166 8.06 5.96 16.95
C VAL A 166 8.51 5.05 18.08
N ALA A 167 8.79 3.78 17.75
CA ALA A 167 9.11 2.74 18.73
C ALA A 167 9.80 1.55 18.07
N GLU A 168 10.24 0.60 18.89
CA GLU A 168 10.63 -0.74 18.48
C GLU A 168 9.61 -1.75 19.05
N ALA A 169 9.08 -2.63 18.19
CA ALA A 169 8.17 -3.69 18.59
C ALA A 169 8.92 -4.83 19.30
N PRO A 170 8.29 -5.57 20.22
CA PRO A 170 8.93 -6.67 20.96
C PRO A 170 9.31 -7.86 20.06
N GLY A 171 8.72 -7.96 18.89
CA GLY A 171 8.98 -8.98 17.87
C GLY A 171 8.71 -8.44 16.47
N PRO A 172 8.99 -9.24 15.41
CA PRO A 172 8.69 -8.83 14.03
C PRO A 172 7.20 -8.51 13.86
N PRO A 173 6.82 -7.27 13.53
CA PRO A 173 5.42 -6.90 13.28
C PRO A 173 4.94 -7.57 11.98
N VAL A 174 3.70 -8.05 11.97
CA VAL A 174 3.07 -8.70 10.81
C VAL A 174 1.72 -8.12 10.43
N ASP A 175 1.07 -7.42 11.36
CA ASP A 175 -0.21 -6.76 11.10
C ASP A 175 -0.50 -5.64 12.09
N PHE A 176 -1.43 -4.76 11.69
CA PHE A 176 -1.94 -3.65 12.48
C PHE A 176 -3.46 -3.68 12.46
N CYS A 177 -4.07 -3.44 13.61
CA CYS A 177 -5.51 -3.23 13.73
C CYS A 177 -5.82 -2.21 14.82
N GLU A 178 -7.10 -1.88 14.98
CA GLU A 178 -7.59 -1.02 16.08
C GLU A 178 -8.41 -1.86 17.07
N ASP A 179 -8.33 -1.51 18.34
CA ASP A 179 -9.30 -1.96 19.33
C ASP A 179 -10.59 -1.11 19.29
N HIS A 180 -11.54 -1.39 20.20
CA HIS A 180 -12.81 -0.66 20.28
C HIS A 180 -12.64 0.82 20.68
N ASP A 181 -11.54 1.18 21.35
CA ASP A 181 -11.16 2.56 21.71
C ASP A 181 -10.35 3.24 20.61
N ARG A 182 -10.16 2.57 19.48
CA ARG A 182 -9.34 3.02 18.33
C ARG A 182 -7.85 3.12 18.62
N GLU A 183 -7.39 2.45 19.66
CA GLU A 183 -5.98 2.29 19.94
C GLU A 183 -5.36 1.26 19.00
N VAL A 184 -4.12 1.51 18.56
CA VAL A 184 -3.43 0.63 17.62
C VAL A 184 -2.93 -0.61 18.35
N LEU A 185 -3.26 -1.76 17.80
CA LEU A 185 -2.71 -3.06 18.17
C LEU A 185 -1.76 -3.52 17.07
N VAL A 186 -0.60 -4.02 17.46
CA VAL A 186 0.41 -4.57 16.56
C VAL A 186 0.57 -6.06 16.84
N THR A 187 0.32 -6.90 15.84
CA THR A 187 0.58 -8.33 15.94
C THR A 187 2.05 -8.59 15.61
N CYS A 188 2.76 -9.23 16.53
CA CYS A 188 4.16 -9.59 16.37
C CYS A 188 4.36 -11.11 16.41
N LEU A 189 5.35 -11.61 15.65
CA LEU A 189 5.84 -12.98 15.81
C LEU A 189 6.78 -13.07 17.02
N GLN A 190 6.84 -14.27 17.59
CA GLN A 190 7.80 -14.62 18.66
C GLN A 190 9.12 -15.07 18.08
#